data_6b3e075e79179520a67d0625fb6edc5c
#
_entry.id   6b3e075e79179520a67d0625fb6edc5c
#
_cell.length_a   1.000
_cell.length_b   1.000
_cell.length_c   1.000
_cell.angle_alpha   90.00
_cell.angle_beta   90.00
_cell.angle_gamma   90.00
#
_symmetry.space_group_name_H-M   'P 1'
#
loop_
_entity.id
_entity.type
_entity.pdbx_description
1 polymer ?
#
loop_
_entity_poly.entity_id
_entity_poly.type
_entity_poly.pdbx_seq_one_letter_code
_entity_poly.pdbx_strand_id
1 'polypeptide(L)'
;MTRIRPYQPDDLDGMLGVQNASADAEAGQSGASRSGLASYWGLRDRRRPAGLWVAEEGGQIVAYAGLRPWHSLGWLQAEVVVHPAERGRGVGGALLRHLVRAARRRSTAYLCAITPDAHPDRGTYLEHHGFQPFVRRQHMRLEPVVAPAAADVPGFAVRAAGPADCGALARINNASYPAGDRVGRADAAGYQRFIEASGAQVWVAEQVPAGPVVGLCEVRQAEVALNGAPVRTGHIGSLAVLPAYRQRGLGRRLLVRGIELCRENGWPTVELNVDRDNEPALHLYESTGFRAVYAFTVYRLALAAGPLAP
;
A
#
# COMPACT_ATOMS: atom_id res chain seq x y z
N MET A 1 -33.96 -5.13 -5.44
CA MET A 1 -33.44 -3.74 -5.55
C MET A 1 -32.22 -3.63 -4.63
N THR A 2 -31.08 -3.28 -5.15
CA THR A 2 -29.81 -3.24 -4.39
C THR A 2 -29.81 -2.06 -3.41
N ARG A 3 -29.57 -2.32 -2.11
CA ARG A 3 -29.48 -1.33 -1.04
C ARG A 3 -28.04 -1.13 -0.61
N ILE A 4 -27.54 0.11 -0.65
CA ILE A 4 -26.23 0.46 -0.10
C ILE A 4 -26.40 0.96 1.33
N ARG A 5 -25.67 0.36 2.26
CA ARG A 5 -25.67 0.70 3.68
C ARG A 5 -24.27 0.61 4.31
N PRO A 6 -24.04 1.27 5.46
CA PRO A 6 -22.81 1.05 6.21
C PRO A 6 -22.61 -0.42 6.59
N TYR A 7 -21.35 -0.83 6.61
CA TYR A 7 -20.93 -2.16 7.09
C TYR A 7 -21.39 -2.41 8.53
N GLN A 8 -21.77 -3.65 8.81
CA GLN A 8 -22.04 -4.19 10.15
C GLN A 8 -21.16 -5.43 10.38
N PRO A 9 -20.82 -5.80 11.65
CA PRO A 9 -19.93 -6.93 11.92
C PRO A 9 -20.36 -8.26 11.30
N ASP A 10 -21.67 -8.49 11.17
CA ASP A 10 -22.23 -9.71 10.56
C ASP A 10 -22.09 -9.77 9.05
N ASP A 11 -21.69 -8.67 8.39
CA ASP A 11 -21.48 -8.62 6.95
C ASP A 11 -20.15 -9.25 6.51
N LEU A 12 -19.23 -9.49 7.44
CA LEU A 12 -17.87 -9.89 7.12
C LEU A 12 -17.81 -11.18 6.29
N ASP A 13 -18.65 -12.16 6.61
CA ASP A 13 -18.67 -13.43 5.87
C ASP A 13 -19.27 -13.26 4.48
N GLY A 14 -20.28 -12.40 4.31
CA GLY A 14 -20.80 -12.00 3.01
C GLY A 14 -19.76 -11.26 2.16
N MET A 15 -19.02 -10.33 2.77
CA MET A 15 -17.91 -9.65 2.10
C MET A 15 -16.80 -10.63 1.69
N LEU A 16 -16.46 -11.59 2.55
CA LEU A 16 -15.49 -12.63 2.24
C LEU A 16 -15.91 -13.47 1.03
N GLY A 17 -17.19 -13.85 0.96
CA GLY A 17 -17.76 -14.54 -0.20
C GLY A 17 -17.60 -13.72 -1.49
N VAL A 18 -17.93 -12.44 -1.45
CA VAL A 18 -17.75 -11.53 -2.61
C VAL A 18 -16.28 -11.40 -3.01
N GLN A 19 -15.37 -11.25 -2.02
CA GLN A 19 -13.93 -11.14 -2.26
C GLN A 19 -13.39 -12.39 -2.96
N ASN A 20 -13.72 -13.57 -2.43
CA ASN A 20 -13.20 -14.83 -2.95
C ASN A 20 -13.80 -15.15 -4.34
N ALA A 21 -15.09 -14.95 -4.53
CA ALA A 21 -15.70 -15.09 -5.85
C ALA A 21 -15.09 -14.15 -6.90
N SER A 22 -14.72 -12.91 -6.48
CA SER A 22 -14.03 -11.97 -7.36
C SER A 22 -12.62 -12.43 -7.69
N ALA A 23 -11.89 -12.96 -6.71
CA ALA A 23 -10.53 -13.47 -6.89
C ALA A 23 -10.50 -14.70 -7.79
N ASP A 24 -11.44 -15.66 -7.60
CA ASP A 24 -11.56 -16.86 -8.41
C ASP A 24 -11.89 -16.56 -9.89
N ALA A 25 -12.64 -15.48 -10.13
CA ALA A 25 -12.96 -15.04 -11.49
C ALA A 25 -11.81 -14.29 -12.17
N GLU A 26 -10.72 -14.02 -11.46
CA GLU A 26 -9.60 -13.20 -11.93
C GLU A 26 -8.30 -14.00 -11.85
N ALA A 27 -7.79 -14.42 -13.00
CA ALA A 27 -6.54 -15.18 -13.07
C ALA A 27 -5.40 -14.47 -12.33
N GLY A 28 -4.75 -15.17 -11.40
CA GLY A 28 -3.60 -14.68 -10.64
C GLY A 28 -3.94 -13.90 -9.37
N GLN A 29 -5.21 -13.69 -9.05
CA GLN A 29 -5.61 -13.20 -7.74
C GLN A 29 -5.88 -14.37 -6.77
N SER A 30 -5.47 -14.18 -5.54
CA SER A 30 -5.72 -15.15 -4.47
C SER A 30 -6.85 -14.67 -3.58
N GLY A 31 -7.68 -15.58 -3.13
CA GLY A 31 -8.75 -15.29 -2.17
C GLY A 31 -8.20 -14.76 -0.85
N ALA A 32 -9.04 -14.14 -0.07
CA ALA A 32 -8.72 -13.65 1.27
C ALA A 32 -9.13 -14.67 2.33
N SER A 33 -8.42 -14.67 3.47
CA SER A 33 -8.94 -15.28 4.69
C SER A 33 -9.84 -14.30 5.45
N ARG A 34 -10.71 -14.83 6.32
CA ARG A 34 -11.57 -14.00 7.18
C ARG A 34 -10.75 -13.05 8.05
N SER A 35 -9.65 -13.54 8.64
CA SER A 35 -8.74 -12.75 9.46
C SER A 35 -7.97 -11.72 8.63
N GLY A 36 -7.56 -12.08 7.42
CA GLY A 36 -6.90 -11.19 6.48
C GLY A 36 -7.79 -10.04 6.06
N LEU A 37 -9.02 -10.33 5.63
CA LEU A 37 -10.00 -9.30 5.25
C LEU A 37 -10.34 -8.38 6.43
N ALA A 38 -10.55 -8.96 7.62
CA ALA A 38 -10.80 -8.18 8.83
C ALA A 38 -9.61 -7.27 9.20
N SER A 39 -8.38 -7.78 9.08
CA SER A 39 -7.16 -7.01 9.33
C SER A 39 -7.00 -5.88 8.30
N TYR A 40 -7.22 -6.21 7.03
CA TYR A 40 -7.12 -5.26 5.90
C TYR A 40 -8.03 -4.05 6.09
N TRP A 41 -9.25 -4.25 6.58
CA TRP A 41 -10.22 -3.19 6.84
C TRP A 41 -10.16 -2.63 8.28
N GLY A 42 -9.24 -3.10 9.13
CA GLY A 42 -9.11 -2.64 10.51
C GLY A 42 -10.31 -3.02 11.40
N LEU A 43 -10.94 -4.17 11.14
CA LEU A 43 -12.16 -4.62 11.83
C LEU A 43 -11.91 -5.35 13.15
N ARG A 44 -10.66 -5.42 13.62
CA ARG A 44 -10.28 -6.16 14.84
C ARG A 44 -10.88 -5.58 16.13
N ASP A 45 -11.09 -4.28 16.18
CA ASP A 45 -11.79 -3.59 17.26
C ASP A 45 -13.23 -3.34 16.84
N ARG A 46 -14.21 -3.94 17.42
CA ARG A 46 -15.68 -3.81 17.19
C ARG A 46 -16.21 -2.39 16.81
N ARG A 47 -15.32 -1.45 16.53
CA ARG A 47 -15.62 -0.12 16.01
C ARG A 47 -15.93 -0.24 14.52
N ARG A 48 -17.07 0.29 14.11
CA ARG A 48 -17.43 0.39 12.69
C ARG A 48 -16.36 1.22 11.98
N PRO A 49 -15.67 0.68 10.97
CA PRO A 49 -14.70 1.49 10.24
C PRO A 49 -15.45 2.65 9.57
N ALA A 50 -15.02 3.86 9.85
CA ALA A 50 -15.58 5.04 9.22
C ALA A 50 -15.19 5.05 7.74
N GLY A 51 -15.97 4.36 6.89
CA GLY A 51 -15.70 4.36 5.46
C GLY A 51 -15.80 3.00 4.78
N LEU A 52 -16.57 2.07 5.34
CA LEU A 52 -16.86 0.78 4.72
C LEU A 52 -18.39 0.63 4.55
N TRP A 53 -18.80 0.23 3.36
CA TRP A 53 -20.18 0.04 2.96
C TRP A 53 -20.36 -1.29 2.23
N VAL A 54 -21.56 -1.82 2.33
CA VAL A 54 -21.99 -3.02 1.61
C VAL A 54 -23.16 -2.70 0.70
N ALA A 55 -23.27 -3.43 -0.39
CA ALA A 55 -24.46 -3.48 -1.24
C ALA A 55 -25.14 -4.83 -1.01
N GLU A 56 -26.40 -4.77 -0.63
CA GLU A 56 -27.24 -5.91 -0.28
C GLU A 56 -28.40 -6.04 -1.26
N GLU A 57 -28.66 -7.27 -1.71
CA GLU A 57 -29.82 -7.61 -2.53
C GLU A 57 -30.40 -8.95 -2.07
N GLY A 58 -31.71 -8.96 -1.77
CA GLY A 58 -32.39 -10.19 -1.27
C GLY A 58 -31.79 -10.73 0.05
N GLY A 59 -31.22 -9.89 0.90
CA GLY A 59 -30.59 -10.30 2.17
C GLY A 59 -29.16 -10.81 2.01
N GLN A 60 -28.59 -10.79 0.79
CA GLN A 60 -27.22 -11.22 0.53
C GLN A 60 -26.32 -10.03 0.19
N ILE A 61 -25.07 -10.07 0.65
CA ILE A 61 -24.06 -9.09 0.26
C ILE A 61 -23.57 -9.44 -1.15
N VAL A 62 -23.81 -8.52 -2.10
CA VAL A 62 -23.43 -8.67 -3.51
C VAL A 62 -22.24 -7.85 -3.93
N ALA A 63 -21.89 -6.83 -3.10
CA ALA A 63 -20.71 -6.01 -3.30
C ALA A 63 -20.34 -5.29 -2.00
N TYR A 64 -19.10 -4.83 -1.91
CA TYR A 64 -18.69 -3.91 -0.86
C TYR A 64 -17.76 -2.83 -1.40
N ALA A 65 -17.62 -1.75 -0.65
CA ALA A 65 -16.74 -0.66 -1.01
C ALA A 65 -16.22 0.08 0.24
N GLY A 66 -15.00 0.55 0.18
CA GLY A 66 -14.42 1.24 1.31
C GLY A 66 -13.41 2.32 0.96
N LEU A 67 -13.17 3.19 1.94
CA LEU A 67 -12.14 4.23 1.92
C LEU A 67 -11.06 3.88 2.93
N ARG A 68 -9.81 3.87 2.49
CA ARG A 68 -8.64 3.62 3.33
C ARG A 68 -7.66 4.79 3.23
N PRO A 69 -6.99 5.18 4.33
CA PRO A 69 -5.92 6.15 4.24
C PRO A 69 -4.75 5.60 3.40
N TRP A 70 -4.28 6.40 2.46
CA TRP A 70 -2.98 6.16 1.83
C TRP A 70 -1.95 7.06 2.52
N HIS A 71 -1.39 6.55 3.59
CA HIS A 71 -0.57 7.33 4.53
C HIS A 71 0.63 8.03 3.89
N SER A 72 1.28 7.39 2.92
CA SER A 72 2.47 7.98 2.28
C SER A 72 2.17 9.24 1.46
N LEU A 73 0.92 9.43 1.00
CA LEU A 73 0.52 10.56 0.17
C LEU A 73 -0.50 11.48 0.85
N GLY A 74 -1.04 11.11 2.02
CA GLY A 74 -2.14 11.85 2.67
C GLY A 74 -3.45 11.79 1.88
N TRP A 75 -3.61 10.79 1.01
CA TRP A 75 -4.80 10.58 0.17
C TRP A 75 -5.72 9.53 0.78
N LEU A 76 -6.88 9.38 0.18
CA LEU A 76 -7.75 8.23 0.42
C LEU A 76 -7.69 7.28 -0.77
N GLN A 77 -7.65 5.99 -0.48
CA GLN A 77 -7.81 4.93 -1.48
C GLN A 77 -9.25 4.44 -1.46
N ALA A 78 -9.88 4.42 -2.62
CA ALA A 78 -11.17 3.78 -2.86
C ALA A 78 -10.95 2.33 -3.29
N GLU A 79 -11.72 1.44 -2.74
CA GLU A 79 -11.79 0.06 -3.17
C GLU A 79 -13.25 -0.34 -3.35
N VAL A 80 -13.57 -0.98 -4.48
CA VAL A 80 -14.91 -1.48 -4.81
C VAL A 80 -14.77 -2.90 -5.30
N VAL A 81 -15.43 -3.84 -4.65
CA VAL A 81 -15.46 -5.25 -5.03
C VAL A 81 -16.91 -5.66 -5.29
N VAL A 82 -17.16 -6.20 -6.47
CA VAL A 82 -18.51 -6.65 -6.90
C VAL A 82 -18.44 -8.12 -7.23
N HIS A 83 -19.38 -8.88 -6.69
CA HIS A 83 -19.52 -10.30 -7.00
C HIS A 83 -19.65 -10.49 -8.54
N PRO A 84 -18.92 -11.43 -9.17
CA PRO A 84 -18.89 -11.58 -10.63
C PRO A 84 -20.26 -11.65 -11.28
N ALA A 85 -21.20 -12.37 -10.68
CA ALA A 85 -22.57 -12.51 -11.19
C ALA A 85 -23.38 -11.19 -11.16
N GLU A 86 -22.93 -10.20 -10.42
CA GLU A 86 -23.61 -8.90 -10.23
C GLU A 86 -22.94 -7.75 -10.98
N ARG A 87 -21.87 -8.06 -11.72
CA ARG A 87 -21.18 -7.08 -12.58
C ARG A 87 -22.09 -6.67 -13.75
N GLY A 88 -21.85 -5.47 -14.31
CA GLY A 88 -22.67 -4.94 -15.41
C GLY A 88 -24.03 -4.38 -15.00
N ARG A 89 -24.49 -4.57 -13.76
CA ARG A 89 -25.79 -4.13 -13.24
C ARG A 89 -25.78 -2.74 -12.56
N GLY A 90 -24.66 -2.01 -12.67
CA GLY A 90 -24.52 -0.65 -12.15
C GLY A 90 -24.17 -0.55 -10.64
N VAL A 91 -24.06 -1.68 -9.92
CA VAL A 91 -23.78 -1.73 -8.48
C VAL A 91 -22.43 -1.06 -8.16
N GLY A 92 -21.37 -1.41 -8.93
CA GLY A 92 -20.04 -0.82 -8.75
C GLY A 92 -20.02 0.70 -8.90
N GLY A 93 -20.75 1.22 -9.92
CA GLY A 93 -20.88 2.66 -10.14
C GLY A 93 -21.62 3.38 -9.02
N ALA A 94 -22.66 2.76 -8.49
CA ALA A 94 -23.39 3.31 -7.35
C ALA A 94 -22.51 3.41 -6.09
N LEU A 95 -21.72 2.36 -5.82
CA LEU A 95 -20.74 2.33 -4.72
C LEU A 95 -19.63 3.35 -4.93
N LEU A 96 -19.03 3.45 -6.13
CA LEU A 96 -17.98 4.41 -6.43
C LEU A 96 -18.47 5.85 -6.23
N ARG A 97 -19.66 6.19 -6.75
CA ARG A 97 -20.28 7.51 -6.50
C ARG A 97 -20.51 7.77 -5.01
N HIS A 98 -20.85 6.73 -4.24
CA HIS A 98 -21.00 6.84 -2.78
C HIS A 98 -19.66 7.14 -2.12
N LEU A 99 -18.57 6.43 -2.50
CA LEU A 99 -17.23 6.69 -1.97
C LEU A 99 -16.74 8.10 -2.31
N VAL A 100 -16.93 8.57 -3.55
CA VAL A 100 -16.55 9.93 -3.97
C VAL A 100 -17.25 10.99 -3.10
N ARG A 101 -18.58 10.84 -2.86
CA ARG A 101 -19.30 11.74 -1.96
C ARG A 101 -18.78 11.69 -0.53
N ALA A 102 -18.46 10.50 -0.03
CA ALA A 102 -17.91 10.32 1.31
C ALA A 102 -16.49 10.90 1.44
N ALA A 103 -15.67 10.75 0.40
CA ALA A 103 -14.31 11.31 0.35
C ALA A 103 -14.32 12.84 0.32
N ARG A 104 -15.23 13.46 -0.44
CA ARG A 104 -15.39 14.94 -0.50
C ARG A 104 -15.73 15.59 0.85
N ARG A 105 -16.25 14.81 1.82
CA ARG A 105 -16.52 15.29 3.19
C ARG A 105 -15.31 15.19 4.10
N ARG A 106 -14.15 14.74 3.59
CA ARG A 106 -12.91 14.56 4.34
C ARG A 106 -11.86 15.50 3.78
N SER A 107 -10.98 15.98 4.65
CA SER A 107 -9.86 16.86 4.26
C SER A 107 -8.78 16.06 3.54
N THR A 108 -9.03 15.71 2.26
CA THR A 108 -8.05 15.06 1.38
C THR A 108 -8.13 15.66 0.00
N ALA A 109 -7.00 15.87 -0.65
CA ALA A 109 -6.95 16.45 -2.00
C ALA A 109 -7.33 15.44 -3.07
N TYR A 110 -7.04 14.17 -2.85
CA TYR A 110 -7.24 13.13 -3.86
C TYR A 110 -7.89 11.87 -3.29
N LEU A 111 -8.73 11.28 -4.12
CA LEU A 111 -9.19 9.91 -4.00
C LEU A 111 -8.44 9.09 -5.06
N CYS A 112 -7.76 8.03 -4.66
CA CYS A 112 -7.11 7.14 -5.61
C CYS A 112 -7.83 5.78 -5.69
N ALA A 113 -7.66 5.13 -6.82
CA ALA A 113 -8.06 3.75 -7.05
C ALA A 113 -6.91 3.01 -7.75
N ILE A 114 -6.81 1.71 -7.51
CA ILE A 114 -5.77 0.87 -8.09
C ILE A 114 -6.43 -0.16 -9.00
N THR A 115 -5.87 -0.36 -10.18
CA THR A 115 -6.31 -1.42 -11.10
C THR A 115 -5.11 -2.15 -11.68
N PRO A 116 -5.11 -3.50 -11.66
CA PRO A 116 -4.10 -4.26 -12.38
C PRO A 116 -4.14 -3.95 -13.87
N ASP A 117 -2.97 -3.87 -14.51
CA ASP A 117 -2.86 -3.57 -15.94
C ASP A 117 -3.43 -4.70 -16.82
N ALA A 118 -3.58 -5.89 -16.26
CA ALA A 118 -4.26 -7.01 -16.92
C ALA A 118 -5.77 -6.75 -17.18
N HIS A 119 -6.35 -5.71 -16.56
CA HIS A 119 -7.75 -5.34 -16.67
C HIS A 119 -7.92 -3.90 -17.16
N PRO A 120 -7.59 -3.59 -18.43
CA PRO A 120 -7.63 -2.22 -18.96
C PRO A 120 -9.03 -1.61 -18.97
N ASP A 121 -10.08 -2.43 -19.04
CA ASP A 121 -11.48 -2.03 -18.92
C ASP A 121 -11.78 -1.30 -17.60
N ARG A 122 -11.11 -1.68 -16.52
CA ARG A 122 -11.25 -1.01 -15.23
C ARG A 122 -10.62 0.37 -15.23
N GLY A 123 -9.49 0.54 -15.92
CA GLY A 123 -8.87 1.85 -16.13
C GLY A 123 -9.80 2.79 -16.88
N THR A 124 -10.32 2.33 -18.03
CA THR A 124 -11.32 3.05 -18.83
C THR A 124 -12.57 3.40 -18.00
N TYR A 125 -13.04 2.44 -17.17
CA TYR A 125 -14.17 2.69 -16.28
C TYR A 125 -13.88 3.82 -15.28
N LEU A 126 -12.69 3.85 -14.67
CA LEU A 126 -12.28 4.91 -13.74
C LEU A 126 -12.17 6.27 -14.46
N GLU A 127 -11.64 6.29 -15.68
CA GLU A 127 -11.53 7.50 -16.51
C GLU A 127 -12.90 8.10 -16.82
N HIS A 128 -13.90 7.28 -17.17
CA HIS A 128 -15.28 7.73 -17.34
C HIS A 128 -15.91 8.31 -16.04
N HIS A 129 -15.34 8.00 -14.88
CA HIS A 129 -15.74 8.55 -13.60
C HIS A 129 -14.86 9.73 -13.14
N GLY A 130 -14.03 10.28 -14.04
CA GLY A 130 -13.20 11.47 -13.82
C GLY A 130 -11.86 11.20 -13.15
N PHE A 131 -11.50 9.94 -12.93
CA PHE A 131 -10.17 9.60 -12.48
C PHE A 131 -9.16 9.75 -13.62
N GLN A 132 -7.92 10.12 -13.28
CA GLN A 132 -6.83 10.22 -14.23
C GLN A 132 -5.71 9.25 -13.84
N PRO A 133 -5.03 8.59 -14.77
CA PRO A 133 -3.85 7.80 -14.47
C PRO A 133 -2.78 8.69 -13.82
N PHE A 134 -2.18 8.19 -12.76
CA PHE A 134 -1.20 8.97 -11.99
C PHE A 134 0.18 8.33 -12.01
N VAL A 135 0.30 7.07 -11.65
CA VAL A 135 1.57 6.34 -11.66
C VAL A 135 1.34 4.87 -11.96
N ARG A 136 2.20 4.31 -12.79
CA ARG A 136 2.23 2.88 -13.09
C ARG A 136 3.30 2.20 -12.27
N ARG A 137 2.94 1.14 -11.55
CA ARG A 137 3.79 0.42 -10.62
C ARG A 137 4.00 -1.02 -11.03
N GLN A 138 5.13 -1.54 -10.62
CA GLN A 138 5.45 -2.95 -10.67
C GLN A 138 5.39 -3.51 -9.26
N HIS A 139 4.58 -4.56 -9.05
CA HIS A 139 4.67 -5.40 -7.87
C HIS A 139 5.77 -6.43 -8.08
N MET A 140 6.70 -6.51 -7.14
CA MET A 140 7.83 -7.43 -7.22
C MET A 140 7.89 -8.30 -5.98
N ARG A 141 8.39 -9.53 -6.16
CA ARG A 141 8.54 -10.53 -5.10
C ARG A 141 9.93 -11.14 -5.13
N LEU A 142 10.47 -11.39 -3.94
CA LEU A 142 11.64 -12.21 -3.71
C LEU A 142 11.20 -13.51 -3.05
N GLU A 143 11.45 -14.63 -3.75
CA GLU A 143 11.13 -16.00 -3.30
C GLU A 143 12.10 -16.97 -3.98
N PRO A 144 12.85 -17.83 -3.22
CA PRO A 144 12.94 -17.85 -1.76
C PRO A 144 13.64 -16.61 -1.19
N VAL A 145 13.47 -16.37 0.12
CA VAL A 145 14.09 -15.23 0.80
C VAL A 145 15.55 -15.51 1.09
N VAL A 146 16.38 -15.18 0.12
CA VAL A 146 17.85 -15.28 0.20
C VAL A 146 18.41 -13.87 0.16
N ALA A 147 19.06 -13.47 1.25
CA ALA A 147 19.75 -12.18 1.30
C ALA A 147 21.09 -12.29 0.54
N PRO A 148 21.30 -11.51 -0.52
CA PRO A 148 22.58 -11.50 -1.21
C PRO A 148 23.65 -10.82 -0.32
N ALA A 149 24.91 -11.13 -0.57
CA ALA A 149 25.99 -10.41 0.10
C ALA A 149 25.95 -8.91 -0.22
N ALA A 150 26.12 -8.09 0.80
CA ALA A 150 26.29 -6.65 0.66
C ALA A 150 27.45 -6.18 1.54
N ALA A 151 28.43 -5.53 0.92
CA ALA A 151 29.53 -4.94 1.65
C ALA A 151 29.05 -3.76 2.51
N ASP A 152 29.74 -3.57 3.62
CA ASP A 152 29.59 -2.35 4.39
C ASP A 152 30.07 -1.14 3.58
N VAL A 153 29.41 -0.01 3.81
CA VAL A 153 29.74 1.23 3.10
C VAL A 153 30.66 2.08 4.01
N PRO A 154 31.91 2.32 3.61
CA PRO A 154 32.84 3.07 4.43
C PRO A 154 32.27 4.44 4.84
N GLY A 155 32.41 4.79 6.10
CA GLY A 155 31.88 6.04 6.68
C GLY A 155 30.39 6.01 7.01
N PHE A 156 29.71 4.86 6.91
CA PHE A 156 28.30 4.70 7.25
C PHE A 156 28.07 3.42 8.07
N ALA A 157 27.12 3.51 9.01
CA ALA A 157 26.61 2.37 9.76
C ALA A 157 25.12 2.16 9.44
N VAL A 158 24.70 0.89 9.39
CA VAL A 158 23.27 0.53 9.28
C VAL A 158 22.81 0.00 10.63
N ARG A 159 21.81 0.64 11.23
CA ARG A 159 21.23 0.30 12.52
C ARG A 159 19.71 0.37 12.52
N ALA A 160 19.08 -0.24 13.52
CA ALA A 160 17.66 -0.03 13.76
C ALA A 160 17.38 1.42 14.13
N ALA A 161 16.27 1.96 13.62
CA ALA A 161 15.80 3.29 13.97
C ALA A 161 15.18 3.29 15.36
N GLY A 162 15.40 4.37 16.11
CA GLY A 162 14.73 4.64 17.36
C GLY A 162 13.76 5.83 17.26
N PRO A 163 13.03 6.15 18.34
CA PRO A 163 12.10 7.29 18.36
C PRO A 163 12.74 8.64 18.00
N ALA A 164 14.01 8.83 18.37
CA ALA A 164 14.76 10.04 18.05
C ALA A 164 15.01 10.23 16.53
N ASP A 165 14.93 9.16 15.75
CA ASP A 165 15.15 9.21 14.30
C ASP A 165 13.92 9.69 13.52
N CYS A 166 12.71 9.74 14.12
CA CYS A 166 11.47 10.05 13.42
C CYS A 166 11.51 11.36 12.61
N GLY A 167 12.22 12.36 13.09
CA GLY A 167 12.45 13.62 12.35
C GLY A 167 13.29 13.40 11.08
N ALA A 168 14.34 12.60 11.16
CA ALA A 168 15.18 12.25 10.01
C ALA A 168 14.42 11.36 9.02
N LEU A 169 13.65 10.37 9.51
CA LEU A 169 12.82 9.51 8.70
C LEU A 169 11.79 10.31 7.90
N ALA A 170 11.10 11.25 8.56
CA ALA A 170 10.16 12.15 7.91
C ALA A 170 10.83 12.99 6.82
N ARG A 171 12.01 13.56 7.08
CA ARG A 171 12.79 14.33 6.11
C ARG A 171 13.18 13.49 4.89
N ILE A 172 13.73 12.29 5.10
CA ILE A 172 14.16 11.38 4.03
C ILE A 172 12.95 10.97 3.18
N ASN A 173 11.87 10.60 3.84
CA ASN A 173 10.63 10.21 3.17
C ASN A 173 10.06 11.36 2.32
N ASN A 174 10.03 12.58 2.86
CA ASN A 174 9.59 13.76 2.12
C ASN A 174 10.48 14.09 0.91
N ALA A 175 11.80 13.87 1.01
CA ALA A 175 12.74 14.07 -0.09
C ALA A 175 12.63 13.01 -1.20
N SER A 176 11.96 11.88 -0.93
CA SER A 176 11.82 10.76 -1.88
C SER A 176 10.63 10.90 -2.82
N TYR A 177 9.75 11.88 -2.58
CA TYR A 177 8.56 12.12 -3.40
C TYR A 177 8.56 13.55 -3.92
N PRO A 178 8.19 13.77 -5.20
CA PRO A 178 8.09 15.11 -5.80
C PRO A 178 7.17 16.03 -5.00
N ALA A 179 7.51 17.32 -4.98
CA ALA A 179 6.62 18.33 -4.42
C ALA A 179 5.33 18.41 -5.26
N GLY A 180 4.17 18.33 -4.60
CA GLY A 180 2.85 18.35 -5.27
C GLY A 180 2.12 17.02 -5.30
N ASP A 181 2.82 15.90 -5.11
CA ASP A 181 2.17 14.57 -5.06
C ASP A 181 1.62 14.21 -3.68
N ARG A 182 1.85 15.06 -2.68
CA ARG A 182 1.42 14.85 -1.29
C ARG A 182 0.54 15.98 -0.77
N VAL A 183 -0.43 15.60 0.04
CA VAL A 183 -1.14 16.53 0.94
C VAL A 183 -0.39 16.57 2.26
N GLY A 184 0.39 17.65 2.44
CA GLY A 184 1.21 17.82 3.63
C GLY A 184 2.52 17.02 3.61
N ARG A 185 3.47 17.49 4.37
CA ARG A 185 4.74 16.78 4.64
C ARG A 185 4.58 15.95 5.91
N ALA A 186 5.11 14.73 5.90
CA ALA A 186 5.23 13.97 7.13
C ALA A 186 6.13 14.75 8.11
N ASP A 187 5.68 14.90 9.35
CA ASP A 187 6.49 15.37 10.47
C ASP A 187 6.93 14.19 11.34
N ALA A 188 7.76 14.46 12.33
CA ALA A 188 8.28 13.44 13.22
C ALA A 188 7.15 12.70 13.98
N ALA A 189 6.14 13.43 14.46
CA ALA A 189 5.03 12.86 15.21
C ALA A 189 4.13 12.00 14.31
N GLY A 190 3.89 12.43 13.07
CA GLY A 190 3.16 11.65 12.07
C GLY A 190 3.87 10.36 11.70
N TYR A 191 5.19 10.42 11.55
CA TYR A 191 6.00 9.24 11.26
C TYR A 191 6.01 8.25 12.43
N GLN A 192 6.12 8.75 13.66
CA GLN A 192 6.03 7.93 14.86
C GLN A 192 4.68 7.21 14.95
N ARG A 193 3.57 7.95 14.81
CA ARG A 193 2.22 7.34 14.78
C ARG A 193 2.06 6.29 13.68
N PHE A 194 2.68 6.52 12.51
CA PHE A 194 2.67 5.55 11.42
C PHE A 194 3.40 4.26 11.81
N ILE A 195 4.60 4.34 12.40
CA ILE A 195 5.36 3.15 12.85
C ILE A 195 4.55 2.37 13.90
N GLU A 196 4.02 3.06 14.90
CA GLU A 196 3.21 2.46 15.96
C GLU A 196 1.96 1.74 15.42
N ALA A 197 1.26 2.37 14.48
CA ALA A 197 0.04 1.82 13.89
C ALA A 197 0.30 0.65 12.92
N SER A 198 1.42 0.68 12.18
CA SER A 198 1.75 -0.33 11.16
C SER A 198 2.58 -1.49 11.69
N GLY A 199 3.21 -1.35 12.87
CA GLY A 199 4.20 -2.29 13.37
C GLY A 199 5.46 -2.37 12.50
N ALA A 200 5.74 -1.34 11.72
CA ALA A 200 6.90 -1.30 10.84
C ALA A 200 8.20 -1.28 11.63
N GLN A 201 9.17 -2.07 11.20
CA GLN A 201 10.55 -1.98 11.63
C GLN A 201 11.34 -1.18 10.61
N VAL A 202 12.12 -0.21 11.08
CA VAL A 202 12.85 0.69 10.19
C VAL A 202 14.34 0.58 10.47
N TRP A 203 15.11 0.39 9.41
CA TRP A 203 16.57 0.43 9.43
C TRP A 203 17.06 1.72 8.79
N VAL A 204 18.07 2.32 9.37
CA VAL A 204 18.64 3.59 8.90
C VAL A 204 20.11 3.44 8.54
N ALA A 205 20.54 4.20 7.55
CA ALA A 205 21.95 4.44 7.26
C ALA A 205 22.35 5.79 7.88
N GLU A 206 23.33 5.76 8.78
CA GLU A 206 23.86 6.90 9.50
C GLU A 206 25.32 7.12 9.13
N GLN A 207 25.70 8.34 8.88
CA GLN A 207 27.10 8.69 8.64
C GLN A 207 27.86 8.66 9.97
N VAL A 208 29.00 7.97 10.00
CA VAL A 208 29.82 7.81 11.21
C VAL A 208 31.18 8.50 11.05
N PRO A 209 31.79 9.00 12.15
CA PRO A 209 31.22 9.15 13.49
C PRO A 209 30.26 10.35 13.57
N ALA A 210 29.17 10.23 14.33
CA ALA A 210 28.26 11.33 14.71
C ALA A 210 27.67 12.18 13.55
N GLY A 211 27.44 11.60 12.38
CA GLY A 211 26.84 12.29 11.24
C GLY A 211 25.32 12.08 11.16
N PRO A 212 24.67 12.63 10.13
CA PRO A 212 23.23 12.54 9.97
C PRO A 212 22.76 11.14 9.52
N VAL A 213 21.51 10.81 9.83
CA VAL A 213 20.77 9.73 9.17
C VAL A 213 20.43 10.17 7.75
N VAL A 214 20.82 9.36 6.75
CA VAL A 214 20.79 9.72 5.32
C VAL A 214 19.98 8.76 4.45
N GLY A 215 19.58 7.62 5.00
CA GLY A 215 18.76 6.63 4.28
C GLY A 215 17.93 5.81 5.24
N LEU A 216 16.90 5.17 4.71
CA LEU A 216 16.00 4.28 5.45
C LEU A 216 15.54 3.09 4.61
N CYS A 217 15.23 1.99 5.29
CA CYS A 217 14.46 0.85 4.77
C CYS A 217 13.37 0.50 5.78
N GLU A 218 12.13 0.58 5.38
CA GLU A 218 10.96 0.22 6.18
C GLU A 218 10.50 -1.17 5.80
N VAL A 219 10.36 -2.03 6.78
CA VAL A 219 9.86 -3.40 6.63
C VAL A 219 8.70 -3.62 7.58
N ARG A 220 7.63 -4.20 7.07
CA ARG A 220 6.47 -4.59 7.87
C ARG A 220 5.99 -5.98 7.49
N GLN A 221 5.32 -6.62 8.43
CA GLN A 221 4.59 -7.84 8.12
C GLN A 221 3.36 -7.51 7.27
N ALA A 222 3.15 -8.29 6.23
CA ALA A 222 1.91 -8.33 5.46
C ALA A 222 1.37 -9.77 5.43
N GLU A 223 0.17 -9.94 4.94
CA GLU A 223 -0.41 -11.26 4.65
C GLU A 223 -0.80 -11.27 3.17
N VAL A 224 -0.35 -12.29 2.47
CA VAL A 224 -0.71 -12.53 1.08
C VAL A 224 -1.29 -13.93 0.96
N ALA A 225 -2.09 -14.19 -0.05
CA ALA A 225 -2.50 -15.54 -0.34
C ALA A 225 -1.50 -16.17 -1.33
N LEU A 226 -0.88 -17.28 -0.95
CA LEU A 226 -0.06 -18.11 -1.81
C LEU A 226 -0.76 -19.47 -1.95
N ASN A 227 -1.05 -19.85 -3.21
CA ASN A 227 -1.78 -21.09 -3.52
C ASN A 227 -3.11 -21.22 -2.75
N GLY A 228 -3.82 -20.11 -2.59
CA GLY A 228 -5.11 -20.05 -1.87
C GLY A 228 -5.01 -20.04 -0.34
N ALA A 229 -3.81 -20.16 0.24
CA ALA A 229 -3.61 -20.10 1.68
C ALA A 229 -3.05 -18.74 2.13
N PRO A 230 -3.49 -18.19 3.27
CA PRO A 230 -2.92 -16.98 3.82
C PRO A 230 -1.49 -17.25 4.33
N VAL A 231 -0.54 -16.48 3.84
CA VAL A 231 0.88 -16.61 4.20
C VAL A 231 1.39 -15.25 4.68
N ARG A 232 2.10 -15.26 5.80
CA ARG A 232 2.81 -14.07 6.27
C ARG A 232 3.99 -13.79 5.35
N THR A 233 4.15 -12.54 4.96
CA THR A 233 5.22 -12.07 4.09
C THR A 233 5.86 -10.80 4.64
N GLY A 234 7.10 -10.54 4.26
CA GLY A 234 7.71 -9.23 4.46
C GLY A 234 7.26 -8.25 3.36
N HIS A 235 6.95 -7.03 3.74
CA HIS A 235 6.70 -5.97 2.77
C HIS A 235 7.66 -4.81 3.01
N ILE A 236 8.49 -4.51 1.99
CA ILE A 236 9.33 -3.32 1.99
C ILE A 236 8.47 -2.15 1.55
N GLY A 237 8.07 -1.34 2.53
CA GLY A 237 7.16 -0.21 2.32
C GLY A 237 7.86 1.03 1.80
N SER A 238 9.09 1.28 2.24
CA SER A 238 9.91 2.41 1.79
C SER A 238 11.38 2.03 1.81
N LEU A 239 12.09 2.38 0.74
CA LEU A 239 13.55 2.33 0.64
C LEU A 239 14.01 3.66 0.04
N ALA A 240 14.74 4.44 0.82
CA ALA A 240 15.11 5.78 0.39
C ALA A 240 16.51 6.16 0.88
N VAL A 241 17.23 6.89 0.02
CA VAL A 241 18.53 7.52 0.33
C VAL A 241 18.48 8.96 -0.15
N LEU A 242 18.89 9.90 0.70
CA LEU A 242 18.97 11.32 0.33
C LEU A 242 19.81 11.50 -0.94
N PRO A 243 19.43 12.40 -1.85
CA PRO A 243 20.10 12.57 -3.16
C PRO A 243 21.62 12.71 -3.06
N ALA A 244 22.13 13.51 -2.13
CA ALA A 244 23.58 13.74 -1.95
C ALA A 244 24.38 12.49 -1.52
N TYR A 245 23.70 11.42 -1.10
CA TYR A 245 24.31 10.19 -0.60
C TYR A 245 24.03 8.97 -1.49
N ARG A 246 23.34 9.16 -2.61
CA ARG A 246 23.07 8.09 -3.59
C ARG A 246 24.34 7.62 -4.29
N GLN A 247 24.26 6.49 -4.97
CA GLN A 247 25.36 5.88 -5.75
C GLN A 247 26.60 5.46 -4.92
N ARG A 248 26.44 5.28 -3.60
CA ARG A 248 27.47 4.84 -2.67
C ARG A 248 27.23 3.41 -2.13
N GLY A 249 26.25 2.70 -2.66
CA GLY A 249 25.90 1.35 -2.17
C GLY A 249 24.90 1.33 -1.01
N LEU A 250 24.56 2.47 -0.40
CA LEU A 250 23.68 2.54 0.78
C LEU A 250 22.30 1.93 0.55
N GLY A 251 21.68 2.16 -0.62
CA GLY A 251 20.38 1.58 -0.95
C GLY A 251 20.43 0.04 -0.95
N ARG A 252 21.50 -0.55 -1.52
CA ARG A 252 21.69 -1.99 -1.54
C ARG A 252 21.91 -2.53 -0.12
N ARG A 253 22.73 -1.89 0.68
CA ARG A 253 23.02 -2.31 2.06
C ARG A 253 21.77 -2.27 2.94
N LEU A 254 20.96 -1.21 2.82
CA LEU A 254 19.67 -1.09 3.50
C LEU A 254 18.66 -2.15 3.06
N LEU A 255 18.55 -2.38 1.74
CA LEU A 255 17.66 -3.41 1.18
C LEU A 255 18.03 -4.80 1.68
N VAL A 256 19.32 -5.14 1.63
CA VAL A 256 19.82 -6.44 2.11
C VAL A 256 19.51 -6.60 3.60
N ARG A 257 19.67 -5.56 4.41
CA ARG A 257 19.29 -5.63 5.84
C ARG A 257 17.79 -5.86 6.03
N GLY A 258 16.96 -5.25 5.19
CA GLY A 258 15.51 -5.51 5.18
C GLY A 258 15.17 -6.96 4.81
N ILE A 259 15.88 -7.54 3.82
CA ILE A 259 15.70 -8.95 3.43
C ILE A 259 16.18 -9.90 4.55
N GLU A 260 17.30 -9.58 5.20
CA GLU A 260 17.80 -10.34 6.36
C GLU A 260 16.76 -10.38 7.48
N LEU A 261 16.14 -9.25 7.80
CA LEU A 261 15.05 -9.17 8.78
C LEU A 261 13.88 -10.07 8.38
N CYS A 262 13.47 -10.08 7.12
CA CYS A 262 12.39 -10.95 6.64
C CYS A 262 12.74 -12.43 6.82
N ARG A 263 13.99 -12.81 6.54
CA ARG A 263 14.52 -14.17 6.76
C ARG A 263 14.56 -14.53 8.25
N GLU A 264 15.02 -13.62 9.11
CA GLU A 264 15.06 -13.79 10.56
C GLU A 264 13.67 -14.04 11.16
N ASN A 265 12.64 -13.42 10.57
CA ASN A 265 11.23 -13.64 10.94
C ASN A 265 10.63 -14.93 10.32
N GLY A 266 11.38 -15.67 9.50
CA GLY A 266 10.88 -16.88 8.85
C GLY A 266 9.80 -16.62 7.79
N TRP A 267 9.71 -15.42 7.24
CA TRP A 267 8.75 -15.12 6.18
C TRP A 267 9.23 -15.73 4.86
N PRO A 268 8.39 -16.52 4.16
CA PRO A 268 8.80 -17.24 2.95
C PRO A 268 8.98 -16.33 1.74
N THR A 269 8.41 -15.13 1.75
CA THR A 269 8.49 -14.17 0.64
C THR A 269 8.71 -12.76 1.15
N VAL A 270 9.30 -11.92 0.29
CA VAL A 270 9.38 -10.46 0.49
C VAL A 270 8.77 -9.77 -0.72
N GLU A 271 7.93 -8.79 -0.48
CA GLU A 271 7.23 -8.06 -1.53
C GLU A 271 7.50 -6.56 -1.45
N LEU A 272 7.42 -5.91 -2.59
CA LEU A 272 7.50 -4.46 -2.71
C LEU A 272 6.74 -3.95 -3.94
N ASN A 273 6.49 -2.65 -3.96
CA ASN A 273 5.97 -1.94 -5.13
C ASN A 273 6.96 -0.85 -5.54
N VAL A 274 7.23 -0.74 -6.84
CA VAL A 274 8.14 0.25 -7.41
C VAL A 274 7.49 0.95 -8.60
N ASP A 275 7.72 2.24 -8.74
CA ASP A 275 7.26 3.00 -9.90
C ASP A 275 8.03 2.52 -11.14
N ARG A 276 7.35 2.25 -12.25
CA ARG A 276 7.97 1.67 -13.47
C ARG A 276 9.00 2.59 -14.12
N ASP A 277 8.92 3.88 -13.83
CA ASP A 277 9.86 4.86 -14.33
C ASP A 277 11.10 5.01 -13.42
N ASN A 278 11.14 4.30 -12.29
CA ASN A 278 12.26 4.32 -11.37
C ASN A 278 13.27 3.22 -11.72
N GLU A 279 13.93 3.38 -12.89
CA GLU A 279 14.93 2.42 -13.39
C GLU A 279 16.04 2.08 -12.39
N PRO A 280 16.61 3.05 -11.62
CA PRO A 280 17.62 2.73 -10.62
C PRO A 280 17.13 1.79 -9.53
N ALA A 281 15.87 1.95 -9.09
CA ALA A 281 15.28 1.07 -8.07
C ALA A 281 14.95 -0.31 -8.66
N LEU A 282 14.39 -0.37 -9.88
CA LEU A 282 14.13 -1.61 -10.58
C LEU A 282 15.41 -2.44 -10.72
N HIS A 283 16.50 -1.84 -11.22
CA HIS A 283 17.79 -2.51 -11.34
C HIS A 283 18.32 -3.01 -9.98
N LEU A 284 18.17 -2.20 -8.92
CA LEU A 284 18.56 -2.61 -7.57
C LEU A 284 17.79 -3.85 -7.12
N TYR A 285 16.45 -3.86 -7.27
CA TYR A 285 15.62 -4.98 -6.85
C TYR A 285 15.88 -6.23 -7.67
N GLU A 286 15.97 -6.14 -8.98
CA GLU A 286 16.31 -7.26 -9.87
C GLU A 286 17.68 -7.86 -9.55
N SER A 287 18.70 -7.01 -9.32
CA SER A 287 20.05 -7.45 -8.95
C SER A 287 20.13 -8.06 -7.56
N THR A 288 19.10 -7.92 -6.73
CA THR A 288 18.96 -8.58 -5.42
C THR A 288 18.01 -9.77 -5.44
N GLY A 289 17.54 -10.17 -6.63
CA GLY A 289 16.75 -11.39 -6.83
C GLY A 289 15.23 -11.19 -6.87
N PHE A 290 14.73 -9.97 -6.70
CA PHE A 290 13.30 -9.70 -6.88
C PHE A 290 12.90 -9.93 -8.34
N ARG A 291 11.69 -10.44 -8.53
CA ARG A 291 11.08 -10.64 -9.84
C ARG A 291 9.75 -9.94 -9.92
N ALA A 292 9.43 -9.42 -11.09
CA ALA A 292 8.13 -8.83 -11.38
C ALA A 292 7.03 -9.89 -11.31
N VAL A 293 5.94 -9.60 -10.62
CA VAL A 293 4.76 -10.49 -10.51
C VAL A 293 3.62 -9.93 -11.37
N TYR A 294 3.24 -8.68 -11.16
CA TYR A 294 2.23 -7.98 -11.97
C TYR A 294 2.48 -6.47 -11.96
N ALA A 295 1.90 -5.80 -12.94
CA ALA A 295 1.88 -4.35 -12.99
C ALA A 295 0.48 -3.82 -12.70
N PHE A 296 0.41 -2.62 -12.14
CA PHE A 296 -0.84 -1.94 -11.85
C PHE A 296 -0.70 -0.42 -12.03
N THR A 297 -1.81 0.21 -12.32
CA THR A 297 -1.89 1.66 -12.43
C THR A 297 -2.68 2.23 -11.26
N VAL A 298 -2.13 3.24 -10.65
CA VAL A 298 -2.81 4.09 -9.67
C VAL A 298 -3.50 5.20 -10.42
N TYR A 299 -4.80 5.32 -10.24
CA TYR A 299 -5.62 6.41 -10.75
C TYR A 299 -5.94 7.38 -9.62
N ARG A 300 -6.05 8.67 -9.91
CA ARG A 300 -6.46 9.68 -8.93
C ARG A 300 -7.60 10.55 -9.44
N LEU A 301 -8.51 10.89 -8.55
CA LEU A 301 -9.56 11.87 -8.72
C LEU A 301 -9.27 13.05 -7.81
N ALA A 302 -9.12 14.24 -8.39
CA ALA A 302 -9.04 15.46 -7.60
C ALA A 302 -10.39 15.70 -6.91
N LEU A 303 -10.37 15.78 -5.60
CA LEU A 303 -11.52 16.21 -4.81
C LEU A 303 -11.40 17.71 -4.69
N ALA A 304 -12.40 18.47 -5.21
CA ALA A 304 -12.38 19.94 -5.10
C ALA A 304 -12.04 20.31 -3.65
N ALA A 305 -10.95 21.04 -3.47
CA ALA A 305 -10.46 21.46 -2.17
C ALA A 305 -11.55 22.33 -1.51
N GLY A 306 -12.09 21.85 -0.39
CA GLY A 306 -12.49 22.77 0.65
C GLY A 306 -11.22 23.55 1.06
N PRO A 307 -11.34 24.81 1.52
CA PRO A 307 -10.18 25.63 1.82
C PRO A 307 -9.25 24.86 2.75
N LEU A 308 -7.99 24.66 2.30
CA LEU A 308 -6.91 24.22 3.18
C LEU A 308 -6.87 25.27 4.29
N ALA A 309 -7.26 24.87 5.50
CA ALA A 309 -7.01 25.70 6.66
C ALA A 309 -5.52 25.96 6.77
N PRO A 310 -5.10 27.17 7.15
CA PRO A 310 -3.72 27.63 7.14
C PRO A 310 -2.81 26.80 8.07
#